data_3bfab6f3ea3180c19da7175ac66ac6f2
#
_entry.id   3bfab6f3ea3180c19da7175ac66ac6f2
#
_cell.length_a   1.000
_cell.length_b   1.000
_cell.length_c   1.000
_cell.angle_alpha   90.00
_cell.angle_beta   90.00
_cell.angle_gamma   90.00
#
_symmetry.space_group_name_H-M   'P 1'
#
loop_
_entity.id
_entity.type
_entity.pdbx_description
1 polymer ?
#
loop_
_entity_poly.entity_id
_entity_poly.type
_entity_poly.pdbx_seq_one_letter_code
_entity_poly.pdbx_strand_id
1 'polypeptide(L)'
;MNPEPFASIAVLCTDDRQRAAADALCRRGYVVERLIPGESDPQLLAQTDFLLLPVLVEPALLPLLTQCRRGTVLLCGRVTDELHQLAKRRSLLLHSYLQQEEMALLNAVPTAEAAIELALNQLPITLWEIRCLLTGFGRCAKPLARLLTAFGTQLTVCTRSPKDLALARSFGLTALPLAQIDTLLPQQQLIFNTVPAPILGKEQLQLLSGDCLLIDLASGAGGIDHPAARSLGLRCLHALALPAKTAPVTAGNILCDTVIQMITDIQSKTR
;
A
#
# COMPACT_ATOMS: atom_id res chain seq x y z
N MET A 1 24.22 -22.38 -22.96
CA MET A 1 24.62 -21.23 -22.13
C MET A 1 24.34 -21.64 -20.70
N ASN A 2 25.37 -21.84 -19.88
CA ASN A 2 25.16 -22.05 -18.45
C ASN A 2 24.47 -20.78 -17.90
N PRO A 3 23.36 -20.87 -17.15
CA PRO A 3 22.83 -19.71 -16.48
C PRO A 3 23.95 -19.17 -15.58
N GLU A 4 24.23 -17.86 -15.71
CA GLU A 4 25.10 -17.19 -14.74
C GLU A 4 24.54 -17.47 -13.33
N PRO A 5 25.40 -17.58 -12.30
CA PRO A 5 24.92 -17.85 -10.96
C PRO A 5 23.87 -16.79 -10.58
N PHE A 6 22.64 -17.26 -10.31
CA PHE A 6 21.59 -16.38 -9.84
C PHE A 6 22.12 -15.62 -8.62
N ALA A 7 21.95 -14.30 -8.63
CA ALA A 7 22.31 -13.47 -7.50
C ALA A 7 21.69 -14.04 -6.21
N SER A 8 22.44 -14.06 -5.12
CA SER A 8 21.94 -14.52 -3.83
C SER A 8 20.91 -13.53 -3.28
N ILE A 9 19.71 -14.01 -3.00
CA ILE A 9 18.61 -13.20 -2.48
C ILE A 9 18.29 -13.64 -1.06
N ALA A 10 18.22 -12.67 -0.13
CA ALA A 10 17.64 -12.90 1.18
C ALA A 10 16.33 -12.12 1.30
N VAL A 11 15.37 -12.69 2.02
CA VAL A 11 14.08 -12.05 2.31
C VAL A 11 13.89 -11.97 3.81
N LEU A 12 13.75 -10.74 4.33
CA LEU A 12 13.45 -10.51 5.73
C LEU A 12 11.93 -10.70 5.96
N CYS A 13 11.56 -11.88 6.45
CA CYS A 13 10.19 -12.34 6.61
C CYS A 13 9.60 -11.85 7.93
N THR A 14 8.96 -10.68 7.93
CA THR A 14 8.26 -10.10 9.09
C THR A 14 6.75 -10.24 9.01
N ASP A 15 6.20 -10.50 7.80
CA ASP A 15 4.78 -10.74 7.57
C ASP A 15 4.55 -11.82 6.48
N ASP A 16 3.29 -12.21 6.28
CA ASP A 16 2.93 -13.27 5.33
C ASP A 16 3.15 -12.86 3.86
N ARG A 17 3.17 -11.57 3.55
CA ARG A 17 3.49 -11.08 2.20
C ARG A 17 4.96 -11.34 1.85
N GLN A 18 5.92 -11.08 2.76
CA GLN A 18 7.32 -11.41 2.51
C GLN A 18 7.53 -12.93 2.41
N ARG A 19 6.84 -13.72 3.25
CA ARG A 19 6.88 -15.19 3.12
C ARG A 19 6.37 -15.64 1.77
N ALA A 20 5.22 -15.11 1.32
CA ALA A 20 4.66 -15.42 0.00
C ALA A 20 5.56 -14.94 -1.16
N ALA A 21 6.24 -13.79 -1.02
CA ALA A 21 7.20 -13.32 -2.01
C ALA A 21 8.44 -14.23 -2.08
N ALA A 22 8.96 -14.69 -0.94
CA ALA A 22 10.06 -15.65 -0.89
C ALA A 22 9.68 -16.98 -1.58
N ASP A 23 8.45 -17.48 -1.29
CA ASP A 23 7.93 -18.69 -1.96
C ASP A 23 7.80 -18.50 -3.47
N ALA A 24 7.34 -17.33 -3.90
CA ALA A 24 7.19 -17.02 -5.32
C ALA A 24 8.54 -16.91 -6.03
N LEU A 25 9.55 -16.31 -5.40
CA LEU A 25 10.92 -16.27 -5.92
C LEU A 25 11.51 -17.68 -6.06
N CYS A 26 11.35 -18.53 -5.05
CA CYS A 26 11.78 -19.95 -5.12
C CYS A 26 11.11 -20.69 -6.28
N ARG A 27 9.79 -20.54 -6.46
CA ARG A 27 9.06 -21.16 -7.59
C ARG A 27 9.57 -20.70 -8.96
N ARG A 28 10.17 -19.51 -9.05
CA ARG A 28 10.79 -18.97 -10.28
C ARG A 28 12.27 -19.35 -10.45
N GLY A 29 12.79 -20.22 -9.57
CA GLY A 29 14.13 -20.77 -9.69
C GLY A 29 15.22 -19.96 -8.98
N TYR A 30 14.87 -18.92 -8.21
CA TYR A 30 15.85 -18.18 -7.41
C TYR A 30 16.22 -18.97 -6.15
N VAL A 31 17.49 -18.89 -5.76
CA VAL A 31 17.94 -19.35 -4.44
C VAL A 31 17.65 -18.24 -3.43
N VAL A 32 16.79 -18.54 -2.46
CA VAL A 32 16.29 -17.55 -1.52
C VAL A 32 16.54 -17.98 -0.08
N GLU A 33 17.27 -17.15 0.66
CA GLU A 33 17.43 -17.29 2.11
C GLU A 33 16.31 -16.54 2.82
N ARG A 34 15.60 -17.23 3.72
CA ARG A 34 14.53 -16.64 4.52
C ARG A 34 15.07 -16.26 5.89
N LEU A 35 15.06 -14.98 6.17
CA LEU A 35 15.51 -14.45 7.45
C LEU A 35 14.30 -14.14 8.33
N ILE A 36 14.19 -14.86 9.44
CA ILE A 36 13.18 -14.61 10.48
C ILE A 36 13.89 -13.92 11.65
N PRO A 37 13.49 -12.72 12.03
CA PRO A 37 14.11 -11.99 13.12
C PRO A 37 14.13 -12.81 14.41
N GLY A 38 15.31 -12.95 15.02
CA GLY A 38 15.50 -13.72 16.26
C GLY A 38 15.71 -15.24 16.07
N GLU A 39 15.47 -15.78 14.88
CA GLU A 39 15.61 -17.23 14.60
C GLU A 39 16.74 -17.55 13.61
N SER A 40 16.99 -16.67 12.64
CA SER A 40 17.97 -16.91 11.58
C SER A 40 19.35 -16.36 11.95
N ASP A 41 20.41 -17.02 11.43
CA ASP A 41 21.78 -16.56 11.58
C ASP A 41 22.01 -15.27 10.75
N PRO A 42 22.34 -14.13 11.38
CA PRO A 42 22.61 -12.89 10.67
C PRO A 42 23.83 -12.97 9.74
N GLN A 43 24.74 -13.94 9.90
CA GLN A 43 25.92 -14.10 9.06
C GLN A 43 25.57 -14.43 7.61
N LEU A 44 24.37 -14.96 7.34
CA LEU A 44 23.86 -15.19 5.98
C LEU A 44 23.84 -13.90 5.15
N LEU A 45 23.66 -12.75 5.80
CA LEU A 45 23.67 -11.43 5.14
C LEU A 45 25.04 -11.02 4.58
N ALA A 46 26.14 -11.61 5.08
CA ALA A 46 27.48 -11.32 4.59
C ALA A 46 27.72 -11.84 3.16
N GLN A 47 26.90 -12.76 2.67
CA GLN A 47 27.01 -13.36 1.34
C GLN A 47 25.86 -12.95 0.40
N THR A 48 24.94 -12.10 0.88
CA THR A 48 23.73 -11.71 0.15
C THR A 48 24.01 -10.56 -0.82
N ASP A 49 23.58 -10.72 -2.07
CA ASP A 49 23.61 -9.66 -3.10
C ASP A 49 22.43 -8.72 -2.97
N PHE A 50 21.23 -9.28 -2.81
CA PHE A 50 19.96 -8.56 -2.71
C PHE A 50 19.23 -8.95 -1.45
N LEU A 51 18.84 -7.96 -0.65
CA LEU A 51 18.04 -8.17 0.55
C LEU A 51 16.67 -7.49 0.37
N LEU A 52 15.61 -8.31 0.32
CA LEU A 52 14.24 -7.83 0.31
C LEU A 52 13.79 -7.53 1.75
N LEU A 53 13.45 -6.27 1.99
CA LEU A 53 13.01 -5.73 3.28
C LEU A 53 11.49 -5.55 3.32
N PRO A 54 10.87 -5.48 4.51
CA PRO A 54 9.47 -5.12 4.67
C PRO A 54 9.18 -3.69 4.19
N VAL A 55 7.88 -3.35 4.07
CA VAL A 55 7.46 -1.98 3.66
C VAL A 55 8.03 -0.92 4.59
N LEU A 56 7.99 -1.17 5.89
CA LEU A 56 8.62 -0.34 6.91
C LEU A 56 9.61 -1.22 7.69
N VAL A 57 10.86 -0.81 7.70
CA VAL A 57 11.88 -1.44 8.53
C VAL A 57 11.79 -0.82 9.92
N GLU A 58 11.40 -1.62 10.89
CA GLU A 58 11.35 -1.19 12.27
C GLU A 58 12.76 -0.88 12.80
N PRO A 59 12.92 0.10 13.69
CA PRO A 59 14.23 0.48 14.26
C PRO A 59 14.99 -0.72 14.87
N ALA A 60 14.27 -1.66 15.47
CA ALA A 60 14.84 -2.88 16.07
C ALA A 60 15.53 -3.80 15.04
N LEU A 61 15.18 -3.69 13.75
CA LEU A 61 15.76 -4.49 12.67
C LEU A 61 16.97 -3.84 12.00
N LEU A 62 17.22 -2.55 12.24
CA LEU A 62 18.35 -1.84 11.65
C LEU A 62 19.71 -2.44 12.01
N PRO A 63 19.98 -2.89 13.25
CA PRO A 63 21.25 -3.54 13.59
C PRO A 63 21.55 -4.77 12.75
N LEU A 64 20.53 -5.53 12.34
CA LEU A 64 20.68 -6.70 11.48
C LEU A 64 21.36 -6.35 10.13
N LEU A 65 21.02 -5.18 9.56
CA LEU A 65 21.55 -4.72 8.28
C LEU A 65 23.06 -4.37 8.36
N THR A 66 23.63 -4.26 9.55
CA THR A 66 25.08 -4.05 9.71
C THR A 66 25.90 -5.29 9.35
N GLN A 67 25.27 -6.46 9.25
CA GLN A 67 25.90 -7.71 8.80
C GLN A 67 26.01 -7.82 7.27
N CYS A 68 25.25 -6.97 6.54
CA CYS A 68 25.33 -6.96 5.08
C CYS A 68 26.74 -6.57 4.62
N ARG A 69 27.23 -7.25 3.57
CA ARG A 69 28.48 -6.85 2.91
C ARG A 69 28.31 -5.49 2.21
N ARG A 70 29.43 -4.82 1.95
CA ARG A 70 29.43 -3.58 1.15
C ARG A 70 28.91 -3.86 -0.26
N GLY A 71 28.06 -2.99 -0.77
CA GLY A 71 27.46 -3.14 -2.10
C GLY A 71 26.18 -4.01 -2.12
N THR A 72 25.75 -4.65 -1.01
CA THR A 72 24.44 -5.31 -0.95
C THR A 72 23.34 -4.33 -1.32
N VAL A 73 22.45 -4.76 -2.19
CA VAL A 73 21.28 -4.00 -2.63
C VAL A 73 20.10 -4.29 -1.69
N LEU A 74 19.63 -3.24 -1.03
CA LEU A 74 18.44 -3.29 -0.17
C LEU A 74 17.22 -2.91 -1.00
N LEU A 75 16.32 -3.86 -1.24
CA LEU A 75 15.03 -3.66 -1.87
C LEU A 75 13.99 -3.40 -0.77
N CYS A 76 13.65 -2.14 -0.52
CA CYS A 76 12.81 -1.73 0.61
C CYS A 76 11.50 -1.09 0.15
N GLY A 77 10.53 -0.98 1.04
CA GLY A 77 9.32 -0.20 0.78
C GLY A 77 9.56 1.28 1.02
N ARG A 78 9.49 1.71 2.28
CA ARG A 78 9.79 3.09 2.68
C ARG A 78 11.27 3.25 3.00
N VAL A 79 11.84 4.29 2.48
CA VAL A 79 13.18 4.75 2.89
C VAL A 79 12.97 5.76 4.03
N THR A 80 13.28 5.35 5.25
CA THR A 80 13.34 6.26 6.41
C THR A 80 14.72 6.92 6.48
N ASP A 81 14.83 8.04 7.21
CA ASP A 81 16.11 8.73 7.38
C ASP A 81 17.15 7.83 8.05
N GLU A 82 16.73 7.04 9.05
CA GLU A 82 17.60 6.10 9.75
C GLU A 82 18.13 5.01 8.80
N LEU A 83 17.25 4.42 7.98
CA LEU A 83 17.63 3.41 6.98
C LEU A 83 18.57 4.01 5.94
N HIS A 84 18.28 5.24 5.47
CA HIS A 84 19.15 5.95 4.52
C HIS A 84 20.54 6.21 5.08
N GLN A 85 20.62 6.73 6.32
CA GLN A 85 21.89 7.00 6.98
C GLN A 85 22.69 5.71 7.24
N LEU A 86 22.03 4.62 7.65
CA LEU A 86 22.67 3.33 7.84
C LEU A 86 23.25 2.81 6.51
N ALA A 87 22.45 2.81 5.45
CA ALA A 87 22.87 2.37 4.13
C ALA A 87 24.09 3.16 3.63
N LYS A 88 24.07 4.48 3.80
CA LYS A 88 25.20 5.35 3.45
C LYS A 88 26.47 4.99 4.23
N ARG A 89 26.38 4.82 5.56
CA ARG A 89 27.54 4.46 6.42
C ARG A 89 28.12 3.10 6.07
N ARG A 90 27.27 2.14 5.66
CA ARG A 90 27.67 0.77 5.35
C ARG A 90 27.96 0.54 3.88
N SER A 91 27.81 1.57 3.03
CA SER A 91 27.96 1.47 1.57
C SER A 91 26.99 0.42 0.98
N LEU A 92 25.73 0.43 1.44
CA LEU A 92 24.65 -0.38 0.89
C LEU A 92 23.86 0.46 -0.13
N LEU A 93 23.27 -0.21 -1.12
CA LEU A 93 22.49 0.43 -2.16
C LEU A 93 21.00 0.32 -1.83
N LEU A 94 20.28 1.44 -1.82
CA LEU A 94 18.84 1.49 -1.50
C LEU A 94 18.00 1.67 -2.75
N HIS A 95 17.03 0.77 -2.94
CA HIS A 95 16.02 0.87 -3.97
C HIS A 95 14.63 0.62 -3.39
N SER A 96 13.70 1.57 -3.60
CA SER A 96 12.34 1.43 -3.11
C SER A 96 11.44 0.75 -4.16
N TYR A 97 10.86 -0.40 -3.81
CA TYR A 97 9.87 -1.06 -4.66
C TYR A 97 8.52 -0.33 -4.65
N LEU A 98 8.22 0.52 -3.66
CA LEU A 98 7.00 1.35 -3.67
C LEU A 98 7.04 2.48 -4.70
N GLN A 99 8.22 2.79 -5.26
CA GLN A 99 8.36 3.76 -6.35
C GLN A 99 8.07 3.14 -7.73
N GLN A 100 7.90 1.81 -7.80
CA GLN A 100 7.56 1.13 -9.05
C GLN A 100 6.07 1.32 -9.32
N GLU A 101 5.76 1.99 -10.43
CA GLU A 101 4.36 2.33 -10.79
C GLU A 101 3.52 1.07 -11.03
N GLU A 102 4.09 0.07 -11.69
CA GLU A 102 3.40 -1.20 -11.95
C GLU A 102 2.99 -1.89 -10.65
N MET A 103 3.91 -1.97 -9.67
CA MET A 103 3.58 -2.50 -8.35
C MET A 103 2.45 -1.73 -7.68
N ALA A 104 2.49 -0.40 -7.75
CA ALA A 104 1.48 0.43 -7.13
C ALA A 104 0.09 0.25 -7.77
N LEU A 105 0.05 0.07 -9.10
CA LEU A 105 -1.19 -0.20 -9.84
C LEU A 105 -1.75 -1.59 -9.53
N LEU A 106 -0.91 -2.62 -9.55
CA LEU A 106 -1.35 -4.00 -9.26
C LEU A 106 -1.77 -4.16 -7.80
N ASN A 107 -1.04 -3.58 -6.86
CA ASN A 107 -1.34 -3.64 -5.43
C ASN A 107 -2.61 -2.85 -5.05
N ALA A 108 -3.08 -1.96 -5.91
CA ALA A 108 -4.34 -1.26 -5.73
C ALA A 108 -5.57 -2.20 -5.83
N VAL A 109 -5.46 -3.33 -6.55
CA VAL A 109 -6.55 -4.31 -6.68
C VAL A 109 -6.85 -4.97 -5.33
N PRO A 110 -5.91 -5.69 -4.68
CA PRO A 110 -6.18 -6.27 -3.36
C PRO A 110 -6.45 -5.21 -2.28
N THR A 111 -5.96 -3.97 -2.44
CA THR A 111 -6.34 -2.86 -1.56
C THR A 111 -7.83 -2.53 -1.68
N ALA A 112 -8.36 -2.49 -2.90
CA ALA A 112 -9.77 -2.19 -3.14
C ALA A 112 -10.69 -3.31 -2.63
N GLU A 113 -10.32 -4.58 -2.84
CA GLU A 113 -11.06 -5.74 -2.32
C GLU A 113 -11.10 -5.73 -0.79
N ALA A 114 -9.98 -5.49 -0.14
CA ALA A 114 -9.90 -5.40 1.30
C ALA A 114 -10.67 -4.19 1.88
N ALA A 115 -10.74 -3.07 1.14
CA ALA A 115 -11.55 -1.93 1.53
C ALA A 115 -13.05 -2.25 1.49
N ILE A 116 -13.50 -3.02 0.50
CA ILE A 116 -14.88 -3.54 0.43
C ILE A 116 -15.16 -4.52 1.58
N GLU A 117 -14.24 -5.46 1.85
CA GLU A 117 -14.35 -6.36 2.99
C GLU A 117 -14.53 -5.61 4.31
N LEU A 118 -13.71 -4.59 4.55
CA LEU A 118 -13.85 -3.74 5.74
C LEU A 118 -15.22 -3.07 5.82
N ALA A 119 -15.71 -2.51 4.72
CA ALA A 119 -17.03 -1.88 4.69
C ALA A 119 -18.14 -2.88 5.01
N LEU A 120 -18.12 -4.07 4.39
CA LEU A 120 -19.11 -5.14 4.64
C LEU A 120 -19.10 -5.63 6.09
N ASN A 121 -17.93 -5.73 6.70
CA ASN A 121 -17.80 -6.16 8.10
C ASN A 121 -18.24 -5.10 9.12
N GLN A 122 -18.23 -3.82 8.74
CA GLN A 122 -18.55 -2.70 9.64
C GLN A 122 -19.97 -2.17 9.49
N LEU A 123 -20.59 -2.39 8.35
CA LEU A 123 -21.95 -1.90 8.07
C LEU A 123 -23.00 -2.97 8.37
N PRO A 124 -24.09 -2.62 9.06
CA PRO A 124 -25.21 -3.53 9.27
C PRO A 124 -26.17 -3.63 8.07
N ILE A 125 -25.83 -2.97 6.96
CA ILE A 125 -26.63 -2.87 5.73
C ILE A 125 -25.79 -3.29 4.53
N THR A 126 -26.44 -3.61 3.42
CA THR A 126 -25.78 -3.94 2.16
C THR A 126 -25.12 -2.72 1.52
N LEU A 127 -24.15 -2.94 0.62
CA LEU A 127 -23.59 -1.86 -0.20
C LEU A 127 -24.50 -1.45 -1.36
N TRP A 128 -25.51 -2.25 -1.68
CA TRP A 128 -26.47 -1.91 -2.72
C TRP A 128 -27.28 -0.66 -2.34
N GLU A 129 -27.32 0.31 -3.25
CA GLU A 129 -27.97 1.62 -3.08
C GLU A 129 -27.45 2.51 -1.92
N ILE A 130 -26.36 2.09 -1.23
CA ILE A 130 -25.74 2.95 -0.21
C ILE A 130 -25.16 4.21 -0.85
N ARG A 131 -25.35 5.37 -0.24
CA ARG A 131 -24.70 6.62 -0.66
C ARG A 131 -23.25 6.61 -0.22
N CYS A 132 -22.37 6.52 -1.21
CA CYS A 132 -20.92 6.36 -1.01
C CYS A 132 -20.16 7.51 -1.64
N LEU A 133 -19.31 8.15 -0.86
CA LEU A 133 -18.37 9.17 -1.32
C LEU A 133 -16.95 8.58 -1.40
N LEU A 134 -16.30 8.77 -2.53
CA LEU A 134 -14.89 8.42 -2.74
C LEU A 134 -14.08 9.69 -2.99
N THR A 135 -13.16 10.03 -2.09
CA THR A 135 -12.27 11.17 -2.27
C THR A 135 -10.98 10.76 -2.97
N GLY A 136 -10.63 11.51 -4.03
CA GLY A 136 -9.54 11.18 -4.95
C GLY A 136 -9.98 10.22 -6.06
N PHE A 137 -9.19 10.20 -7.16
CA PHE A 137 -9.40 9.26 -8.27
C PHE A 137 -8.05 8.77 -8.82
N GLY A 138 -7.15 8.43 -7.88
CA GLY A 138 -5.82 7.90 -8.15
C GLY A 138 -5.81 6.38 -8.36
N ARG A 139 -4.63 5.78 -8.14
CA ARG A 139 -4.37 4.35 -8.34
C ARG A 139 -5.33 3.45 -7.55
N CYS A 140 -5.47 3.69 -6.25
CA CYS A 140 -6.34 2.88 -5.38
C CYS A 140 -7.83 3.17 -5.60
N ALA A 141 -8.19 4.43 -5.90
CA ALA A 141 -9.58 4.83 -6.07
C ALA A 141 -10.25 4.20 -7.30
N LYS A 142 -9.51 3.99 -8.40
CA LYS A 142 -10.08 3.46 -9.65
C LYS A 142 -10.59 2.02 -9.51
N PRO A 143 -9.80 1.03 -9.04
CA PRO A 143 -10.31 -0.31 -8.82
C PRO A 143 -11.42 -0.34 -7.75
N LEU A 144 -11.32 0.49 -6.70
CA LEU A 144 -12.35 0.60 -5.68
C LEU A 144 -13.66 1.14 -6.26
N ALA A 145 -13.61 2.20 -7.08
CA ALA A 145 -14.80 2.74 -7.74
C ALA A 145 -15.48 1.68 -8.64
N ARG A 146 -14.69 0.87 -9.37
CA ARG A 146 -15.22 -0.23 -10.17
C ARG A 146 -15.96 -1.27 -9.32
N LEU A 147 -15.40 -1.66 -8.19
CA LEU A 147 -16.05 -2.60 -7.27
C LEU A 147 -17.31 -1.99 -6.67
N LEU A 148 -17.25 -0.76 -6.14
CA LEU A 148 -18.41 -0.07 -5.58
C LEU A 148 -19.56 0.04 -6.59
N THR A 149 -19.26 0.36 -7.84
CA THR A 149 -20.26 0.39 -8.92
C THR A 149 -20.86 -1.00 -9.16
N ALA A 150 -20.05 -2.06 -9.16
CA ALA A 150 -20.52 -3.42 -9.32
C ALA A 150 -21.41 -3.90 -8.15
N PHE A 151 -21.20 -3.36 -6.94
CA PHE A 151 -22.09 -3.57 -5.78
C PHE A 151 -23.39 -2.75 -5.86
N GLY A 152 -23.56 -1.90 -6.88
CA GLY A 152 -24.76 -1.07 -7.06
C GLY A 152 -24.83 0.11 -6.08
N THR A 153 -23.71 0.63 -5.61
CA THR A 153 -23.68 1.80 -4.71
C THR A 153 -24.06 3.07 -5.47
N GLN A 154 -24.64 4.04 -4.79
CA GLN A 154 -24.80 5.42 -5.29
C GLN A 154 -23.48 6.17 -5.10
N LEU A 155 -22.51 5.86 -5.97
CA LEU A 155 -21.15 6.36 -5.84
C LEU A 155 -21.00 7.78 -6.38
N THR A 156 -20.44 8.67 -5.55
CA THR A 156 -19.93 9.98 -5.98
C THR A 156 -18.43 10.07 -5.75
N VAL A 157 -17.70 10.50 -6.77
CA VAL A 157 -16.26 10.76 -6.70
C VAL A 157 -16.03 12.26 -6.47
N CYS A 158 -15.20 12.60 -5.47
CA CYS A 158 -14.74 13.97 -5.25
C CYS A 158 -13.23 14.07 -5.42
N THR A 159 -12.78 14.96 -6.32
CA THR A 159 -11.34 15.18 -6.56
C THR A 159 -11.03 16.64 -6.91
N ARG A 160 -9.77 17.06 -6.64
CA ARG A 160 -9.28 18.39 -7.03
C ARG A 160 -8.83 18.47 -8.48
N SER A 161 -8.49 17.32 -9.07
CA SER A 161 -7.89 17.23 -10.40
C SER A 161 -8.96 17.32 -11.49
N PRO A 162 -8.95 18.34 -12.38
CA PRO A 162 -9.88 18.39 -13.53
C PRO A 162 -9.73 17.17 -14.46
N LYS A 163 -8.51 16.65 -14.60
CA LYS A 163 -8.24 15.42 -15.36
C LYS A 163 -8.96 14.22 -14.76
N ASP A 164 -8.89 14.07 -13.44
CA ASP A 164 -9.52 12.95 -12.75
C ASP A 164 -11.05 13.09 -12.72
N LEU A 165 -11.59 14.31 -12.67
CA LEU A 165 -13.03 14.57 -12.83
C LEU A 165 -13.51 14.11 -14.21
N ALA A 166 -12.80 14.52 -15.26
CA ALA A 166 -13.14 14.11 -16.63
C ALA A 166 -13.04 12.59 -16.80
N LEU A 167 -12.00 11.97 -16.25
CA LEU A 167 -11.80 10.53 -16.30
C LEU A 167 -12.90 9.77 -15.54
N ALA A 168 -13.29 10.21 -14.33
CA ALA A 168 -14.38 9.59 -13.59
C ALA A 168 -15.70 9.66 -14.36
N ARG A 169 -16.01 10.83 -14.95
CA ARG A 169 -17.21 11.00 -15.78
C ARG A 169 -17.19 10.13 -17.03
N SER A 170 -16.03 9.94 -17.68
CA SER A 170 -15.91 9.06 -18.86
C SER A 170 -16.15 7.57 -18.51
N PHE A 171 -16.03 7.19 -17.23
CA PHE A 171 -16.40 5.89 -16.70
C PHE A 171 -17.88 5.80 -16.28
N GLY A 172 -18.68 6.84 -16.55
CA GLY A 172 -20.10 6.90 -16.15
C GLY A 172 -20.33 7.23 -14.68
N LEU A 173 -19.31 7.66 -13.95
CA LEU A 173 -19.42 7.97 -12.52
C LEU A 173 -19.89 9.42 -12.31
N THR A 174 -20.69 9.64 -11.27
CA THR A 174 -20.95 10.99 -10.74
C THR A 174 -19.64 11.53 -10.15
N ALA A 175 -19.16 12.66 -10.67
CA ALA A 175 -17.92 13.25 -10.20
C ALA A 175 -18.04 14.76 -10.02
N LEU A 176 -17.66 15.26 -8.83
CA LEU A 176 -17.74 16.64 -8.41
C LEU A 176 -16.40 17.17 -7.93
N PRO A 177 -16.14 18.48 -8.08
CA PRO A 177 -14.97 19.12 -7.51
C PRO A 177 -14.93 18.97 -5.99
N LEU A 178 -13.74 18.74 -5.43
CA LEU A 178 -13.56 18.60 -3.99
C LEU A 178 -14.07 19.83 -3.20
N ALA A 179 -14.03 21.02 -3.78
CA ALA A 179 -14.58 22.23 -3.17
C ALA A 179 -16.09 22.17 -2.87
N GLN A 180 -16.80 21.20 -3.46
CA GLN A 180 -18.24 21.00 -3.22
C GLN A 180 -18.52 19.89 -2.21
N ILE A 181 -17.49 19.35 -1.55
CA ILE A 181 -17.62 18.18 -0.66
C ILE A 181 -18.64 18.42 0.45
N ASP A 182 -18.67 19.62 1.04
CA ASP A 182 -19.52 19.96 2.19
C ASP A 182 -21.01 19.78 1.88
N THR A 183 -21.41 20.01 0.63
CA THR A 183 -22.82 19.83 0.19
C THR A 183 -23.23 18.35 0.09
N LEU A 184 -22.27 17.45 0.01
CA LEU A 184 -22.49 16.00 -0.14
C LEU A 184 -22.52 15.29 1.21
N LEU A 185 -21.69 15.73 2.16
CA LEU A 185 -21.43 15.04 3.42
C LEU A 185 -22.68 14.68 4.24
N PRO A 186 -23.74 15.54 4.37
CA PRO A 186 -24.90 15.23 5.20
C PRO A 186 -25.66 13.97 4.77
N GLN A 187 -25.52 13.54 3.53
CA GLN A 187 -26.26 12.40 2.99
C GLN A 187 -25.42 11.11 2.90
N GLN A 188 -24.13 11.17 3.21
CA GLN A 188 -23.27 10.01 3.04
C GLN A 188 -23.43 8.99 4.15
N GLN A 189 -23.41 7.72 3.78
CA GLN A 189 -23.47 6.58 4.69
C GLN A 189 -22.10 5.86 4.76
N LEU A 190 -21.31 6.02 3.69
CA LEU A 190 -19.97 5.43 3.57
C LEU A 190 -19.04 6.41 2.86
N ILE A 191 -17.87 6.63 3.43
CA ILE A 191 -16.83 7.48 2.81
C ILE A 191 -15.53 6.70 2.76
N PHE A 192 -14.95 6.60 1.55
CA PHE A 192 -13.58 6.16 1.37
C PHE A 192 -12.69 7.35 1.05
N ASN A 193 -11.65 7.55 1.84
CA ASN A 193 -10.61 8.52 1.51
C ASN A 193 -9.37 7.83 0.94
N THR A 194 -8.88 8.32 -0.22
CA THR A 194 -7.64 7.85 -0.85
C THR A 194 -6.58 8.94 -0.98
N VAL A 195 -6.87 10.15 -0.49
CA VAL A 195 -5.99 11.32 -0.64
C VAL A 195 -5.11 11.48 0.61
N PRO A 196 -3.77 11.42 0.50
CA PRO A 196 -2.86 11.56 1.63
C PRO A 196 -2.58 13.05 1.97
N ALA A 197 -3.65 13.82 2.12
CA ALA A 197 -3.62 15.22 2.52
C ALA A 197 -4.91 15.53 3.27
N PRO A 198 -4.94 16.50 4.20
CA PRO A 198 -6.14 16.85 4.95
C PRO A 198 -7.33 17.19 4.04
N ILE A 199 -8.37 16.35 4.08
CA ILE A 199 -9.60 16.47 3.29
C ILE A 199 -10.82 16.66 4.19
N LEU A 200 -10.94 15.84 5.24
CA LEU A 200 -12.05 15.89 6.19
C LEU A 200 -11.52 16.32 7.54
N GLY A 201 -11.54 17.62 7.78
CA GLY A 201 -11.26 18.22 9.08
C GLY A 201 -12.50 18.22 9.99
N LYS A 202 -12.36 18.79 11.20
CA LYS A 202 -13.42 18.82 12.19
C LYS A 202 -14.72 19.44 11.65
N GLU A 203 -14.64 20.51 10.86
CA GLU A 203 -15.79 21.18 10.28
C GLU A 203 -16.57 20.28 9.33
N GLN A 204 -15.87 19.57 8.42
CA GLN A 204 -16.45 18.59 7.50
C GLN A 204 -17.07 17.41 8.25
N LEU A 205 -16.38 16.91 9.27
CA LEU A 205 -16.85 15.77 10.07
C LEU A 205 -18.13 16.08 10.84
N GLN A 206 -18.35 17.34 11.26
CA GLN A 206 -19.58 17.77 11.91
C GLN A 206 -20.82 17.76 11.01
N LEU A 207 -20.64 17.74 9.68
CA LEU A 207 -21.73 17.65 8.70
C LEU A 207 -22.24 16.22 8.49
N LEU A 208 -21.52 15.21 9.00
CA LEU A 208 -21.85 13.80 8.80
C LEU A 208 -22.93 13.32 9.77
N SER A 209 -23.75 12.38 9.31
CA SER A 209 -24.57 11.57 10.20
C SER A 209 -23.69 10.71 11.11
N GLY A 210 -24.12 10.54 12.38
CA GLY A 210 -23.41 9.66 13.33
C GLY A 210 -23.25 8.20 12.88
N ASP A 211 -24.09 7.74 11.95
CA ASP A 211 -24.03 6.38 11.39
C ASP A 211 -23.08 6.26 10.19
N CYS A 212 -22.52 7.36 9.69
CA CYS A 212 -21.61 7.33 8.56
C CYS A 212 -20.31 6.58 8.90
N LEU A 213 -19.95 5.61 8.06
CA LEU A 213 -18.67 4.90 8.17
C LEU A 213 -17.61 5.60 7.33
N LEU A 214 -16.47 5.89 7.96
CA LEU A 214 -15.30 6.48 7.31
C LEU A 214 -14.17 5.44 7.23
N ILE A 215 -13.65 5.22 6.04
CA ILE A 215 -12.49 4.33 5.81
C ILE A 215 -11.40 5.15 5.11
N ASP A 216 -10.33 5.43 5.85
CA ASP A 216 -9.18 6.15 5.33
C ASP A 216 -8.12 5.18 4.80
N LEU A 217 -7.98 5.11 3.47
CA LEU A 217 -7.02 4.27 2.76
C LEU A 217 -5.71 5.00 2.47
N ALA A 218 -5.67 6.30 2.77
CA ALA A 218 -4.52 7.13 2.45
C ALA A 218 -3.31 6.79 3.34
N SER A 219 -2.13 6.83 2.75
CA SER A 219 -0.87 6.58 3.46
C SER A 219 -0.48 7.71 4.40
N GLY A 220 0.47 7.46 5.28
CA GLY A 220 0.98 8.46 6.24
C GLY A 220 -0.04 8.74 7.33
N ALA A 221 -0.31 10.01 7.58
CA ALA A 221 -1.31 10.45 8.57
C ALA A 221 -2.77 10.30 8.08
N GLY A 222 -2.95 9.90 6.81
CA GLY A 222 -4.27 9.86 6.20
C GLY A 222 -4.74 11.23 5.70
N GLY A 223 -6.03 11.31 5.38
CA GLY A 223 -6.68 12.57 4.96
C GLY A 223 -7.89 12.94 5.80
N ILE A 224 -8.18 12.17 6.85
CA ILE A 224 -9.28 12.39 7.80
C ILE A 224 -8.67 12.78 9.15
N ASP A 225 -9.24 13.76 9.82
CA ASP A 225 -8.88 14.11 11.20
C ASP A 225 -9.42 13.03 12.15
N HIS A 226 -8.63 11.97 12.37
CA HIS A 226 -9.01 10.83 13.23
C HIS A 226 -9.29 11.22 14.69
N PRO A 227 -8.52 12.13 15.34
CA PRO A 227 -8.86 12.65 16.66
C PRO A 227 -10.23 13.35 16.69
N ALA A 228 -10.52 14.21 15.71
CA ALA A 228 -11.81 14.89 15.62
C ALA A 228 -12.95 13.89 15.36
N ALA A 229 -12.79 12.95 14.43
CA ALA A 229 -13.77 11.89 14.17
C ALA A 229 -14.12 11.12 15.44
N ARG A 230 -13.11 10.73 16.23
CA ARG A 230 -13.31 10.04 17.50
C ARG A 230 -14.06 10.92 18.51
N SER A 231 -13.72 12.20 18.63
CA SER A 231 -14.40 13.12 19.55
C SER A 231 -15.86 13.35 19.20
N LEU A 232 -16.22 13.21 17.91
CA LEU A 232 -17.57 13.31 17.40
C LEU A 232 -18.36 11.99 17.44
N GLY A 233 -17.75 10.91 17.92
CA GLY A 233 -18.36 9.57 17.97
C GLY A 233 -18.52 8.89 16.60
N LEU A 234 -17.85 9.39 15.56
CA LEU A 234 -17.91 8.81 14.22
C LEU A 234 -17.07 7.54 14.13
N ARG A 235 -17.57 6.55 13.39
CA ARG A 235 -16.82 5.34 13.07
C ARG A 235 -15.82 5.62 11.96
N CYS A 236 -14.54 5.75 12.34
CA CYS A 236 -13.45 6.06 11.41
C CYS A 236 -12.31 5.05 11.53
N LEU A 237 -11.99 4.39 10.42
CA LEU A 237 -10.93 3.38 10.33
C LEU A 237 -9.78 3.91 9.49
N HIS A 238 -8.57 3.89 10.02
CA HIS A 238 -7.35 4.11 9.23
C HIS A 238 -6.83 2.76 8.74
N ALA A 239 -7.10 2.46 7.48
CA ALA A 239 -6.94 1.13 6.89
C ALA A 239 -5.62 1.00 6.13
N LEU A 240 -4.53 0.86 6.86
CA LEU A 240 -3.19 0.70 6.31
C LEU A 240 -2.81 -0.77 6.09
N ALA A 241 -1.92 -1.00 5.12
CA ALA A 241 -1.32 -2.30 4.80
C ALA A 241 -2.34 -3.41 4.46
N LEU A 242 -3.48 -3.05 3.89
CA LEU A 242 -4.58 -3.96 3.56
C LEU A 242 -4.16 -5.19 2.74
N PRO A 243 -3.39 -5.06 1.63
CA PRO A 243 -3.02 -6.22 0.82
C PRO A 243 -2.27 -7.31 1.58
N ALA A 244 -1.40 -6.91 2.52
CA ALA A 244 -0.64 -7.87 3.32
C ALA A 244 -1.51 -8.62 4.34
N LYS A 245 -2.62 -8.02 4.77
CA LYS A 245 -3.53 -8.59 5.77
C LYS A 245 -4.60 -9.48 5.13
N THR A 246 -5.15 -9.05 4.00
CA THR A 246 -6.32 -9.68 3.38
C THR A 246 -5.93 -10.66 2.26
N ALA A 247 -4.90 -10.32 1.46
CA ALA A 247 -4.47 -11.12 0.32
C ALA A 247 -2.93 -11.26 0.25
N PRO A 248 -2.27 -11.82 1.30
CA PRO A 248 -0.81 -11.85 1.40
C PRO A 248 -0.15 -12.60 0.24
N VAL A 249 -0.77 -13.66 -0.28
CA VAL A 249 -0.25 -14.44 -1.41
C VAL A 249 -0.24 -13.61 -2.69
N THR A 250 -1.34 -12.91 -3.00
CA THR A 250 -1.42 -12.02 -4.16
C THR A 250 -0.42 -10.87 -4.03
N ALA A 251 -0.39 -10.22 -2.87
CA ALA A 251 0.56 -9.13 -2.60
C ALA A 251 2.02 -9.58 -2.65
N GLY A 252 2.31 -10.80 -2.20
CA GLY A 252 3.63 -11.43 -2.29
C GLY A 252 4.06 -11.75 -3.72
N ASN A 253 3.15 -12.24 -4.55
CA ASN A 253 3.41 -12.48 -5.97
C ASN A 253 3.69 -11.17 -6.73
N ILE A 254 2.91 -10.12 -6.49
CA ILE A 254 3.13 -8.78 -7.06
C ILE A 254 4.52 -8.25 -6.64
N LEU A 255 4.86 -8.39 -5.36
CA LEU A 255 6.16 -7.99 -4.84
C LEU A 255 7.30 -8.79 -5.48
N CYS A 256 7.13 -10.10 -5.65
CA CYS A 256 8.09 -10.98 -6.34
C CYS A 256 8.36 -10.51 -7.77
N ASP A 257 7.31 -10.24 -8.56
CA ASP A 257 7.44 -9.79 -9.95
C ASP A 257 8.19 -8.46 -10.02
N THR A 258 7.85 -7.54 -9.13
CA THR A 258 8.52 -6.23 -9.01
C THR A 258 10.00 -6.40 -8.66
N VAL A 259 10.33 -7.27 -7.69
CA VAL A 259 11.70 -7.55 -7.25
C VAL A 259 12.54 -8.13 -8.38
N ILE A 260 12.00 -9.09 -9.13
CA ILE A 260 12.68 -9.69 -10.28
C ILE A 260 13.01 -8.64 -11.34
N GLN A 261 12.05 -7.77 -11.67
CA GLN A 261 12.28 -6.69 -12.62
C GLN A 261 13.37 -5.73 -12.12
N MET A 262 13.31 -5.31 -10.85
CA MET A 262 14.31 -4.42 -10.26
C MET A 262 15.72 -5.04 -10.26
N ILE A 263 15.84 -6.32 -9.93
CA ILE A 263 17.13 -7.05 -9.97
C ILE A 263 17.68 -7.05 -11.40
N THR A 264 16.83 -7.35 -12.38
CA THR A 264 17.22 -7.35 -13.80
C THR A 264 17.71 -6.00 -14.27
N ASP A 265 16.98 -4.92 -13.90
CA ASP A 265 17.33 -3.54 -14.28
C ASP A 265 18.64 -3.08 -13.61
N ILE A 266 18.89 -3.47 -12.36
CA ILE A 266 20.12 -3.14 -11.63
C ILE A 266 21.31 -3.87 -12.26
N GLN A 267 21.19 -5.15 -12.52
CA GLN A 267 22.26 -5.96 -13.13
C GLN A 267 22.60 -5.48 -14.55
N SER A 268 21.61 -5.06 -15.34
CA SER A 268 21.84 -4.54 -16.69
C SER A 268 22.61 -3.21 -16.71
N LYS A 269 22.49 -2.39 -15.66
CA LYS A 269 23.20 -1.09 -15.53
C LYS A 269 24.63 -1.22 -14.99
N THR A 270 24.95 -2.38 -14.42
CA THR A 270 26.28 -2.65 -13.84
C THR A 270 27.22 -3.32 -14.84
N ARG A 271 26.69 -3.80 -15.96
CA ARG A 271 27.43 -4.29 -17.14
C ARG A 271 27.76 -3.14 -18.10
#